data_a55c56bcae8f20ef48f6c37a3389b254
#
_entry.id   a55c56bcae8f20ef48f6c37a3389b254
#
_cell.length_a   1.000
_cell.length_b   1.000
_cell.length_c   1.000
_cell.angle_alpha   90.00
_cell.angle_beta   90.00
_cell.angle_gamma   90.00
#
_symmetry.space_group_name_H-M   'P 1'
#
loop_
_entity.id
_entity.type
_entity.pdbx_description
1 polymer ?
#
loop_
_entity_poly.entity_id
_entity_poly.type
_entity_poly.pdbx_seq_one_letter_code
_entity_poly.pdbx_strand_id
1 'polypeptide(L)'
;MLRPWQLEIQINNNSDKAIYLQIADAIIEAIKTGVLNNGNALPGSRQLAGLLKVNRNTVIEALDVLIAEGWLITMERKGTFVADILPIVTETTNHKRKIESITKEVKPLLVFDDGIPDSRIAPMNELARAYRQIFNRKSRWQIMGYSNELGNLEFRKAIVQMLNFKRGMNITPDEICITRGSQMAMYLASHCLFTKGDYIMVENPGYKPAWETFENARAELLPINVDKDGLIIDEVEEYLTKYKNIKAIYVTPHHQFPTTVTLSLKRRLKLVELSNTYGFTIIEDDYDNEFHFGQRPILPISSYNNAKNTVYIGTLSKIVAPALRIGYLVSNPETVEQVAKHRKIIDVQGDNIMEEAVLQLINEGEIKRHLKRTTVIYKAKRDYFETICNKYLKDKTTFVKPEGGLAFWIVPNSPANIFEIADKLLLKGIKIMTPEKFSFNKPISGFRLGYASLTEQQIEEGIIELAKHL
;
A
#
# COMPACT_ATOMS: atom_id res chain seq x y z
N MET A 1 28.15 53.77 -26.61
CA MET A 1 29.25 52.79 -26.58
C MET A 1 28.84 51.63 -25.68
N LEU A 2 28.68 50.44 -26.24
CA LEU A 2 28.46 49.22 -25.45
C LEU A 2 29.73 49.00 -24.61
N ARG A 3 29.58 48.98 -23.27
CA ARG A 3 30.71 48.63 -22.39
C ARG A 3 31.19 47.25 -22.74
N PRO A 4 32.52 46.95 -22.72
CA PRO A 4 33.02 45.62 -23.00
C PRO A 4 32.47 44.67 -21.97
N TRP A 5 31.90 43.55 -22.45
CA TRP A 5 31.47 42.43 -21.61
C TRP A 5 32.70 41.77 -20.98
N GLN A 6 32.78 41.74 -19.63
CA GLN A 6 33.93 41.25 -18.90
C GLN A 6 33.62 39.94 -18.13
N LEU A 7 32.39 39.43 -18.22
CA LEU A 7 32.00 38.23 -17.51
C LEU A 7 32.43 36.95 -18.30
N GLU A 8 33.27 36.15 -17.71
CA GLU A 8 33.60 34.80 -18.21
C GLU A 8 32.64 33.78 -17.60
N ILE A 9 31.84 33.10 -18.43
CA ILE A 9 30.93 32.04 -18.03
C ILE A 9 31.56 30.72 -18.45
N GLN A 10 31.88 29.87 -17.46
CA GLN A 10 32.37 28.51 -17.71
C GLN A 10 31.18 27.56 -17.84
N ILE A 11 31.08 26.87 -18.98
CA ILE A 11 30.04 25.89 -19.24
C ILE A 11 30.60 24.50 -19.05
N ASN A 12 29.94 23.69 -18.21
CA ASN A 12 30.27 22.29 -17.98
C ASN A 12 29.30 21.39 -18.76
N ASN A 13 29.74 20.84 -19.87
CA ASN A 13 28.93 19.94 -20.70
C ASN A 13 28.64 18.57 -20.03
N ASN A 14 29.36 18.22 -18.98
CA ASN A 14 29.17 16.98 -18.23
C ASN A 14 28.31 17.18 -16.97
N SER A 15 27.73 18.35 -16.78
CA SER A 15 26.83 18.63 -15.65
C SER A 15 25.42 18.13 -15.94
N ASP A 16 24.71 17.63 -14.91
CA ASP A 16 23.29 17.28 -14.99
C ASP A 16 22.40 18.51 -15.16
N LYS A 17 22.97 19.74 -15.04
CA LYS A 17 22.26 21.00 -15.22
C LYS A 17 22.30 21.48 -16.67
N ALA A 18 21.14 21.77 -17.25
CA ALA A 18 21.05 22.24 -18.62
C ALA A 18 21.88 23.52 -18.86
N ILE A 19 22.49 23.67 -20.04
CA ILE A 19 23.40 24.76 -20.36
C ILE A 19 22.77 26.15 -20.19
N TYR A 20 21.48 26.31 -20.57
CA TYR A 20 20.79 27.62 -20.40
C TYR A 20 20.66 28.00 -18.93
N LEU A 21 20.46 27.00 -18.01
CA LEU A 21 20.43 27.27 -16.58
C LEU A 21 21.80 27.61 -16.01
N GLN A 22 22.88 27.00 -16.54
CA GLN A 22 24.24 27.35 -16.13
C GLN A 22 24.58 28.82 -16.53
N ILE A 23 24.13 29.24 -17.72
CA ILE A 23 24.28 30.64 -18.16
C ILE A 23 23.46 31.57 -17.26
N ALA A 24 22.21 31.22 -16.94
CA ALA A 24 21.35 32.03 -16.08
C ALA A 24 21.95 32.16 -14.67
N ASP A 25 22.41 31.10 -14.07
CA ASP A 25 23.06 31.12 -12.76
C ASP A 25 24.31 32.00 -12.72
N ALA A 26 25.17 31.89 -13.74
CA ALA A 26 26.38 32.67 -13.80
C ALA A 26 26.07 34.20 -13.90
N ILE A 27 25.02 34.56 -14.62
CA ILE A 27 24.57 35.94 -14.70
C ILE A 27 23.96 36.39 -13.36
N ILE A 28 23.15 35.58 -12.71
CA ILE A 28 22.59 35.86 -11.37
C ILE A 28 23.73 36.06 -10.35
N GLU A 29 24.71 35.18 -10.36
CA GLU A 29 25.86 35.30 -9.45
C GLU A 29 26.67 36.59 -9.73
N ALA A 30 26.87 36.93 -11.00
CA ALA A 30 27.54 38.18 -11.35
C ALA A 30 26.75 39.44 -10.91
N ILE A 31 25.42 39.38 -10.90
CA ILE A 31 24.57 40.45 -10.37
C ILE A 31 24.68 40.49 -8.83
N LYS A 32 24.60 39.37 -8.15
CA LYS A 32 24.70 39.26 -6.69
C LYS A 32 26.06 39.72 -6.15
N THR A 33 27.13 39.40 -6.86
CA THR A 33 28.50 39.81 -6.51
C THR A 33 28.88 41.21 -6.93
N GLY A 34 27.97 41.91 -7.61
CA GLY A 34 28.21 43.27 -8.06
C GLY A 34 29.12 43.42 -9.28
N VAL A 35 29.46 42.32 -9.94
CA VAL A 35 30.18 42.34 -11.25
C VAL A 35 29.28 42.96 -12.33
N LEU A 36 27.98 42.65 -12.28
CA LEU A 36 26.93 43.27 -13.09
C LEU A 36 26.06 44.14 -12.18
N ASN A 37 26.07 45.42 -12.40
CA ASN A 37 25.28 46.38 -11.63
C ASN A 37 23.92 46.67 -12.32
N ASN A 38 22.98 47.19 -11.55
CA ASN A 38 21.66 47.61 -12.04
C ASN A 38 21.83 48.54 -13.23
N GLY A 39 21.01 48.36 -14.27
CA GLY A 39 21.08 49.12 -15.50
C GLY A 39 22.23 48.76 -16.44
N ASN A 40 23.11 47.77 -16.10
CA ASN A 40 24.13 47.32 -17.03
C ASN A 40 23.49 46.60 -18.24
N ALA A 41 23.96 46.93 -19.45
CA ALA A 41 23.51 46.31 -20.68
C ALA A 41 24.22 44.96 -20.89
N LEU A 42 23.45 43.92 -21.24
CA LEU A 42 23.99 42.64 -21.67
C LEU A 42 24.28 42.63 -23.17
N PRO A 43 25.24 41.82 -23.65
CA PRO A 43 25.44 41.58 -25.07
C PRO A 43 24.19 40.98 -25.70
N GLY A 44 23.93 41.27 -26.96
CA GLY A 44 22.81 40.61 -27.66
C GLY A 44 22.98 39.11 -27.78
N SER A 45 21.88 38.37 -27.87
CA SER A 45 21.87 36.92 -27.87
C SER A 45 22.81 36.27 -28.91
N ARG A 46 22.99 36.91 -30.09
CA ARG A 46 23.95 36.43 -31.09
C ARG A 46 25.40 36.59 -30.64
N GLN A 47 25.72 37.73 -30.04
CA GLN A 47 27.07 38.00 -29.54
C GLN A 47 27.41 37.12 -28.34
N LEU A 48 26.47 36.94 -27.40
CA LEU A 48 26.65 36.10 -26.23
C LEU A 48 26.80 34.63 -26.63
N ALA A 49 26.03 34.14 -27.59
CA ALA A 49 26.15 32.79 -28.14
C ALA A 49 27.54 32.54 -28.76
N GLY A 50 28.08 33.52 -29.49
CA GLY A 50 29.43 33.47 -30.05
C GLY A 50 30.51 33.46 -28.97
N LEU A 51 30.38 34.26 -27.92
CA LEU A 51 31.32 34.31 -26.78
C LEU A 51 31.35 32.96 -26.01
N LEU A 52 30.18 32.37 -25.77
CA LEU A 52 30.02 31.16 -24.99
C LEU A 52 30.14 29.87 -25.82
N LYS A 53 30.26 29.99 -27.16
CA LYS A 53 30.29 28.87 -28.09
C LYS A 53 29.09 27.91 -27.95
N VAL A 54 27.92 28.44 -27.76
CA VAL A 54 26.66 27.69 -27.62
C VAL A 54 25.65 28.10 -28.69
N ASN A 55 24.56 27.31 -28.82
CA ASN A 55 23.47 27.65 -29.71
C ASN A 55 22.79 28.95 -29.25
N ARG A 56 22.39 29.81 -30.22
CA ARG A 56 21.68 31.05 -29.94
C ARG A 56 20.38 30.82 -29.16
N ASN A 57 19.65 29.78 -29.46
CA ASN A 57 18.40 29.45 -28.77
C ASN A 57 18.63 29.14 -27.28
N THR A 58 19.73 28.48 -26.92
CA THR A 58 20.14 28.24 -25.54
C THR A 58 20.38 29.52 -24.75
N VAL A 59 20.96 30.54 -25.42
CA VAL A 59 21.13 31.88 -24.82
C VAL A 59 19.80 32.62 -24.68
N ILE A 60 18.93 32.52 -25.68
CA ILE A 60 17.59 33.13 -25.62
C ILE A 60 16.82 32.53 -24.44
N GLU A 61 16.81 31.23 -24.29
CA GLU A 61 16.17 30.54 -23.20
C GLU A 61 16.70 30.95 -21.82
N ALA A 62 18.04 31.12 -21.69
CA ALA A 62 18.64 31.67 -20.48
C ALA A 62 18.20 33.09 -20.16
N LEU A 63 18.16 33.96 -21.17
CA LEU A 63 17.72 35.35 -20.99
C LEU A 63 16.23 35.43 -20.68
N ASP A 64 15.39 34.61 -21.29
CA ASP A 64 13.95 34.53 -21.03
C ASP A 64 13.64 34.14 -19.59
N VAL A 65 14.38 33.13 -19.03
CA VAL A 65 14.31 32.78 -17.61
C VAL A 65 14.66 33.97 -16.73
N LEU A 66 15.77 34.65 -17.00
CA LEU A 66 16.23 35.78 -16.21
C LEU A 66 15.25 36.98 -16.26
N ILE A 67 14.60 37.18 -17.40
CA ILE A 67 13.57 38.24 -17.57
C ILE A 67 12.30 37.80 -16.80
N ALA A 68 11.87 36.56 -16.91
CA ALA A 68 10.70 36.03 -16.21
C ALA A 68 10.87 36.10 -14.69
N GLU A 69 12.08 35.86 -14.19
CA GLU A 69 12.42 35.95 -12.77
C GLU A 69 12.69 37.38 -12.27
N GLY A 70 12.70 38.36 -13.17
CA GLY A 70 12.90 39.80 -12.83
C GLY A 70 14.35 40.21 -12.59
N TRP A 71 15.35 39.38 -12.92
CA TRP A 71 16.77 39.76 -12.87
C TRP A 71 17.16 40.71 -14.01
N LEU A 72 16.52 40.55 -15.17
CA LEU A 72 16.76 41.32 -16.36
C LEU A 72 15.46 41.96 -16.85
N ILE A 73 15.61 43.11 -17.56
CA ILE A 73 14.53 43.78 -18.25
C ILE A 73 14.90 43.99 -19.72
N THR A 74 13.91 43.90 -20.60
CA THR A 74 14.10 44.22 -22.01
C THR A 74 13.56 45.62 -22.28
N MET A 75 14.39 46.47 -22.84
CA MET A 75 13.97 47.84 -23.32
C MET A 75 13.85 47.80 -24.83
N GLU A 76 12.71 48.27 -25.35
CA GLU A 76 12.43 48.27 -26.78
C GLU A 76 13.52 49.04 -27.55
N ARG A 77 14.07 48.40 -28.59
CA ARG A 77 15.17 48.90 -29.44
C ARG A 77 16.51 49.22 -28.74
N LYS A 78 16.61 48.99 -27.42
CA LYS A 78 17.85 49.26 -26.65
C LYS A 78 18.56 47.99 -26.18
N GLY A 79 17.84 46.86 -26.03
CA GLY A 79 18.41 45.60 -25.64
C GLY A 79 17.98 45.10 -24.25
N THR A 80 18.74 44.19 -23.69
CA THR A 80 18.48 43.57 -22.38
C THR A 80 19.41 44.15 -21.31
N PHE A 81 18.88 44.51 -20.17
CA PHE A 81 19.58 45.18 -19.06
C PHE A 81 19.32 44.49 -17.75
N VAL A 82 20.24 44.64 -16.78
CA VAL A 82 20.01 44.25 -15.39
C VAL A 82 18.90 45.13 -14.81
N ALA A 83 17.93 44.53 -14.13
CA ALA A 83 16.79 45.22 -13.56
C ALA A 83 17.22 46.23 -12.46
N ASP A 84 16.51 47.37 -12.37
CA ASP A 84 16.78 48.36 -11.33
C ASP A 84 16.35 47.90 -9.94
N ILE A 85 15.27 47.12 -9.87
CA ILE A 85 14.77 46.44 -8.62
C ILE A 85 15.00 44.96 -8.78
N LEU A 86 15.96 44.44 -8.03
CA LEU A 86 16.29 43.00 -8.05
C LEU A 86 15.32 42.19 -7.19
N PRO A 87 15.06 40.91 -7.55
CA PRO A 87 14.29 40.00 -6.72
C PRO A 87 14.91 39.88 -5.31
N ILE A 88 14.09 39.97 -4.27
CA ILE A 88 14.54 39.72 -2.88
C ILE A 88 14.83 38.24 -2.77
N VAL A 89 16.10 37.86 -2.79
CA VAL A 89 16.55 36.51 -2.48
C VAL A 89 16.71 36.41 -0.96
N THR A 90 15.69 35.88 -0.27
CA THR A 90 15.91 35.32 1.06
C THR A 90 16.87 34.18 0.90
N GLU A 91 18.05 34.27 1.51
CA GLU A 91 19.00 33.16 1.61
C GLU A 91 18.27 32.00 2.31
N THR A 92 17.77 31.06 1.52
CA THR A 92 17.42 29.75 2.04
C THR A 92 18.74 29.09 2.43
N THR A 93 19.04 29.11 3.73
CA THR A 93 20.10 28.28 4.29
C THR A 93 19.89 26.87 3.77
N ASN A 94 20.75 26.46 2.84
CA ASN A 94 20.85 25.09 2.39
C ASN A 94 21.18 24.24 3.62
N HIS A 95 20.17 23.78 4.33
CA HIS A 95 20.31 22.60 5.16
C HIS A 95 20.69 21.46 4.21
N LYS A 96 22.01 21.25 4.04
CA LYS A 96 22.51 19.96 3.59
C LYS A 96 21.88 18.95 4.53
N ARG A 97 20.75 18.36 4.12
CA ARG A 97 20.28 17.12 4.72
C ARG A 97 21.49 16.19 4.64
N LYS A 98 22.09 15.90 5.78
CA LYS A 98 22.99 14.77 5.93
C LYS A 98 22.16 13.59 5.44
N ILE A 99 22.44 13.13 4.21
CA ILE A 99 22.02 11.81 3.78
C ILE A 99 22.82 10.91 4.72
N GLU A 100 22.14 10.46 5.78
CA GLU A 100 22.68 9.40 6.61
C GLU A 100 23.02 8.27 5.65
N SER A 101 24.24 7.83 5.75
CA SER A 101 24.77 6.74 4.96
C SER A 101 23.74 5.62 4.94
N ILE A 102 23.19 5.33 3.78
CA ILE A 102 22.41 4.12 3.55
C ILE A 102 23.35 2.99 3.94
N THR A 103 23.20 2.48 5.16
CA THR A 103 23.75 1.20 5.54
C THR A 103 23.33 0.25 4.43
N LYS A 104 24.29 -0.42 3.79
CA LYS A 104 24.01 -1.44 2.78
C LYS A 104 23.03 -2.41 3.42
N GLU A 105 21.74 -2.26 3.17
CA GLU A 105 20.74 -3.27 3.54
C GLU A 105 21.20 -4.58 2.92
N VAL A 106 21.60 -5.52 3.76
CA VAL A 106 21.84 -6.89 3.32
C VAL A 106 20.49 -7.40 2.84
N LYS A 107 20.31 -7.49 1.52
CA LYS A 107 19.08 -7.97 0.93
C LYS A 107 18.95 -9.45 1.29
N PRO A 108 17.96 -9.86 2.09
CA PRO A 108 17.85 -11.24 2.52
C PRO A 108 17.59 -12.15 1.29
N LEU A 109 18.25 -13.30 1.27
CA LEU A 109 18.11 -14.30 0.21
C LEU A 109 16.78 -15.07 0.34
N LEU A 110 16.28 -15.23 1.57
CA LEU A 110 15.07 -15.94 1.92
C LEU A 110 14.23 -15.10 2.88
N VAL A 111 12.94 -14.93 2.59
CA VAL A 111 12.02 -14.16 3.43
C VAL A 111 10.77 -14.99 3.72
N PHE A 112 10.58 -15.35 4.99
CA PHE A 112 9.28 -15.79 5.47
C PHE A 112 8.42 -14.55 5.72
N ASP A 113 7.63 -14.20 4.71
CA ASP A 113 6.75 -13.04 4.73
C ASP A 113 5.43 -13.29 5.51
N ASP A 114 4.47 -12.37 5.39
CA ASP A 114 3.17 -12.47 6.05
C ASP A 114 2.14 -13.35 5.31
N GLY A 115 2.55 -14.07 4.28
CA GLY A 115 1.68 -14.83 3.38
C GLY A 115 1.44 -14.09 2.07
N ILE A 116 2.52 -13.66 1.41
CA ILE A 116 2.48 -13.07 0.06
C ILE A 116 2.36 -14.17 -0.99
N PRO A 117 1.47 -14.05 -1.99
CA PRO A 117 1.39 -15.01 -3.09
C PRO A 117 2.66 -14.98 -3.95
N ASP A 118 2.95 -16.10 -4.61
CA ASP A 118 4.08 -16.21 -5.52
C ASP A 118 3.85 -15.41 -6.80
N SER A 119 4.55 -14.29 -6.96
CA SER A 119 4.42 -13.41 -8.12
C SER A 119 4.84 -14.08 -9.43
N ARG A 120 5.64 -15.16 -9.39
CA ARG A 120 6.11 -15.89 -10.58
C ARG A 120 4.99 -16.65 -11.29
N ILE A 121 3.92 -16.97 -10.57
CA ILE A 121 2.76 -17.69 -11.12
C ILE A 121 1.56 -16.78 -11.40
N ALA A 122 1.72 -15.47 -11.22
CA ALA A 122 0.67 -14.48 -11.53
C ALA A 122 0.27 -14.55 -13.02
N PRO A 123 -0.98 -14.24 -13.38
CA PRO A 123 -1.49 -14.36 -14.76
C PRO A 123 -1.04 -13.18 -15.64
N MET A 124 0.28 -12.99 -15.76
CA MET A 124 0.88 -11.82 -16.43
C MET A 124 0.62 -11.79 -17.93
N ASN A 125 0.61 -12.95 -18.59
CA ASN A 125 0.34 -13.03 -20.03
C ASN A 125 -1.12 -12.65 -20.35
N GLU A 126 -2.06 -13.13 -19.53
CA GLU A 126 -3.48 -12.84 -19.62
C GLU A 126 -3.72 -11.34 -19.38
N LEU A 127 -3.07 -10.77 -18.37
CA LEU A 127 -3.15 -9.35 -18.07
C LEU A 127 -2.58 -8.49 -19.21
N ALA A 128 -1.42 -8.84 -19.75
CA ALA A 128 -0.82 -8.15 -20.90
C ALA A 128 -1.70 -8.24 -22.16
N ARG A 129 -2.38 -9.37 -22.36
CA ARG A 129 -3.37 -9.54 -23.44
C ARG A 129 -4.56 -8.60 -23.23
N ALA A 130 -5.12 -8.54 -22.02
CA ALA A 130 -6.24 -7.67 -21.69
C ALA A 130 -5.89 -6.18 -21.93
N TYR A 131 -4.73 -5.72 -21.49
CA TYR A 131 -4.25 -4.36 -21.77
C TYR A 131 -4.18 -4.06 -23.26
N ARG A 132 -3.56 -4.94 -24.06
CA ARG A 132 -3.50 -4.76 -25.53
C ARG A 132 -4.87 -4.68 -26.16
N GLN A 133 -5.81 -5.50 -25.72
CA GLN A 133 -7.18 -5.49 -26.25
C GLN A 133 -7.91 -4.20 -25.90
N ILE A 134 -7.76 -3.69 -24.68
CA ILE A 134 -8.34 -2.41 -24.25
C ILE A 134 -7.87 -1.27 -25.14
N PHE A 135 -6.56 -1.14 -25.36
CA PHE A 135 -6.01 -0.05 -26.16
C PHE A 135 -6.26 -0.18 -27.68
N ASN A 136 -6.59 -1.39 -28.16
CA ASN A 136 -6.94 -1.62 -29.55
C ASN A 136 -8.45 -1.41 -29.84
N ARG A 137 -9.31 -1.26 -28.83
CA ARG A 137 -10.75 -0.98 -29.01
C ARG A 137 -10.97 0.38 -29.67
N LYS A 138 -12.04 0.50 -30.52
CA LYS A 138 -12.43 1.78 -31.10
C LYS A 138 -12.81 2.83 -30.06
N SER A 139 -13.38 2.38 -28.93
CA SER A 139 -13.80 3.22 -27.80
C SER A 139 -12.71 3.50 -26.76
N ARG A 140 -11.44 3.21 -27.05
CA ARG A 140 -10.31 3.36 -26.09
C ARG A 140 -10.23 4.73 -25.42
N TRP A 141 -10.65 5.78 -26.10
CA TRP A 141 -10.61 7.15 -25.56
C TRP A 141 -11.56 7.36 -24.37
N GLN A 142 -12.63 6.58 -24.26
CA GLN A 142 -13.58 6.66 -23.16
C GLN A 142 -12.95 6.21 -21.83
N ILE A 143 -11.99 5.27 -21.88
CA ILE A 143 -11.28 4.77 -20.70
C ILE A 143 -10.26 5.78 -20.18
N MET A 144 -9.80 6.71 -21.04
CA MET A 144 -8.82 7.74 -20.69
C MET A 144 -9.45 8.95 -19.99
N GLY A 145 -10.78 9.02 -19.94
CA GLY A 145 -11.50 10.08 -19.23
C GLY A 145 -11.67 9.81 -17.75
N TYR A 146 -12.26 10.79 -17.05
CA TYR A 146 -12.67 10.61 -15.66
C TYR A 146 -13.79 9.57 -15.56
N SER A 147 -13.77 8.78 -14.49
CA SER A 147 -14.71 7.72 -14.16
C SER A 147 -15.43 8.05 -12.85
N ASN A 148 -16.28 7.13 -12.39
CA ASN A 148 -16.98 7.26 -11.12
C ASN A 148 -16.01 7.02 -9.93
N GLU A 149 -16.18 7.78 -8.86
CA GLU A 149 -15.38 7.69 -7.63
C GLU A 149 -15.51 6.32 -6.93
N LEU A 150 -16.64 5.63 -7.11
CA LEU A 150 -16.82 4.27 -6.59
C LEU A 150 -16.10 3.20 -7.41
N GLY A 151 -15.54 3.56 -8.57
CA GLY A 151 -14.95 2.66 -9.55
C GLY A 151 -15.88 2.33 -10.72
N ASN A 152 -15.34 1.66 -11.74
CA ASN A 152 -16.06 1.29 -12.95
C ASN A 152 -17.32 0.46 -12.62
N LEU A 153 -18.48 0.87 -13.13
CA LEU A 153 -19.77 0.23 -12.82
C LEU A 153 -19.80 -1.24 -13.22
N GLU A 154 -19.29 -1.59 -14.40
CA GLU A 154 -19.30 -2.99 -14.86
C GLU A 154 -18.34 -3.84 -14.01
N PHE A 155 -17.23 -3.27 -13.58
CA PHE A 155 -16.33 -3.95 -12.65
C PHE A 155 -16.98 -4.15 -11.29
N ARG A 156 -17.67 -3.14 -10.74
CA ARG A 156 -18.45 -3.29 -9.49
C ARG A 156 -19.50 -4.39 -9.61
N LYS A 157 -20.27 -4.44 -10.72
CA LYS A 157 -21.24 -5.51 -10.99
C LYS A 157 -20.59 -6.89 -10.99
N ALA A 158 -19.41 -7.04 -11.61
CA ALA A 158 -18.70 -8.31 -11.66
C ALA A 158 -18.23 -8.76 -10.27
N ILE A 159 -17.70 -7.84 -9.46
CA ILE A 159 -17.31 -8.14 -8.06
C ILE A 159 -18.54 -8.50 -7.20
N VAL A 160 -19.63 -7.75 -7.32
CA VAL A 160 -20.90 -8.04 -6.63
C VAL A 160 -21.41 -9.44 -7.00
N GLN A 161 -21.43 -9.79 -8.27
CA GLN A 161 -21.81 -11.13 -8.70
C GLN A 161 -20.92 -12.22 -8.09
N MET A 162 -19.62 -11.98 -8.04
CA MET A 162 -18.66 -12.89 -7.42
C MET A 162 -18.93 -13.06 -5.92
N LEU A 163 -19.17 -11.97 -5.19
CA LEU A 163 -19.44 -11.98 -3.74
C LEU A 163 -20.78 -12.65 -3.43
N ASN A 164 -21.83 -12.30 -4.14
CA ASN A 164 -23.15 -12.91 -3.95
C ASN A 164 -23.10 -14.42 -4.20
N PHE A 165 -22.44 -14.85 -5.29
CA PHE A 165 -22.37 -16.27 -5.64
C PHE A 165 -21.44 -17.09 -4.73
N LYS A 166 -20.24 -16.55 -4.38
CA LYS A 166 -19.23 -17.32 -3.65
C LYS A 166 -19.28 -17.13 -2.14
N ARG A 167 -19.67 -15.94 -1.67
CA ARG A 167 -19.67 -15.53 -0.27
C ARG A 167 -21.06 -15.50 0.34
N GLY A 168 -22.11 -15.77 -0.44
CA GLY A 168 -23.48 -15.74 0.06
C GLY A 168 -23.95 -14.34 0.46
N MET A 169 -23.30 -13.28 -0.03
CA MET A 169 -23.76 -11.91 0.17
C MET A 169 -25.02 -11.66 -0.67
N ASN A 170 -25.77 -10.63 -0.31
CA ASN A 170 -26.94 -10.15 -1.05
C ASN A 170 -26.83 -8.64 -1.23
N ILE A 171 -25.84 -8.22 -2.02
CA ILE A 171 -25.47 -6.81 -2.21
C ILE A 171 -25.69 -6.37 -3.65
N THR A 172 -25.78 -5.04 -3.84
CA THR A 172 -25.93 -4.35 -5.11
C THR A 172 -24.67 -3.55 -5.47
N PRO A 173 -24.52 -3.07 -6.71
CA PRO A 173 -23.38 -2.23 -7.09
C PRO A 173 -23.29 -0.90 -6.35
N ASP A 174 -24.33 -0.43 -5.69
CA ASP A 174 -24.33 0.81 -4.93
C ASP A 174 -23.81 0.63 -3.49
N GLU A 175 -23.64 -0.62 -3.09
CA GLU A 175 -23.08 -1.00 -1.78
C GLU A 175 -21.58 -1.32 -1.82
N ILE A 176 -20.89 -1.08 -2.95
CA ILE A 176 -19.47 -1.38 -3.11
C ILE A 176 -18.68 -0.20 -3.67
N CYS A 177 -17.51 0.05 -3.09
CA CYS A 177 -16.49 0.96 -3.60
C CYS A 177 -15.19 0.20 -3.91
N ILE A 178 -14.68 0.34 -5.12
CA ILE A 178 -13.38 -0.21 -5.51
C ILE A 178 -12.28 0.68 -4.94
N THR A 179 -11.23 0.09 -4.38
CA THR A 179 -10.14 0.81 -3.71
C THR A 179 -8.77 0.34 -4.18
N ARG A 180 -7.71 1.09 -3.86
CA ARG A 180 -6.33 0.67 -4.11
C ARG A 180 -5.82 -0.32 -3.05
N GLY A 181 -6.45 -1.51 -3.00
CA GLY A 181 -6.21 -2.56 -2.01
C GLY A 181 -6.94 -2.30 -0.69
N SER A 182 -6.88 -3.30 0.21
CA SER A 182 -7.54 -3.25 1.52
C SER A 182 -7.08 -2.10 2.42
N GLN A 183 -5.81 -1.69 2.33
CA GLN A 183 -5.29 -0.58 3.14
C GLN A 183 -6.03 0.74 2.87
N MET A 184 -6.32 1.05 1.60
CA MET A 184 -7.13 2.23 1.26
C MET A 184 -8.58 2.06 1.71
N ALA A 185 -9.13 0.85 1.62
CA ALA A 185 -10.47 0.57 2.11
C ALA A 185 -10.58 0.82 3.63
N MET A 186 -9.60 0.34 4.41
CA MET A 186 -9.51 0.62 5.85
C MET A 186 -9.39 2.11 6.15
N TYR A 187 -8.54 2.82 5.42
CA TYR A 187 -8.36 4.26 5.58
C TYR A 187 -9.67 5.03 5.34
N LEU A 188 -10.35 4.74 4.24
CA LEU A 188 -11.63 5.38 3.91
C LEU A 188 -12.72 5.07 4.95
N ALA A 189 -12.86 3.79 5.34
CA ALA A 189 -13.79 3.39 6.38
C ALA A 189 -13.53 4.11 7.71
N SER A 190 -12.25 4.20 8.10
CA SER A 190 -11.84 4.87 9.34
C SER A 190 -12.24 6.33 9.38
N HIS A 191 -12.04 7.07 8.29
CA HIS A 191 -12.38 8.50 8.22
C HIS A 191 -13.89 8.76 8.10
N CYS A 192 -14.67 7.73 7.73
CA CYS A 192 -16.13 7.79 7.78
C CYS A 192 -16.69 7.47 9.17
N LEU A 193 -16.03 6.57 9.93
CA LEU A 193 -16.55 6.01 11.17
C LEU A 193 -16.09 6.75 12.42
N PHE A 194 -14.89 7.35 12.42
CA PHE A 194 -14.25 7.84 13.65
C PHE A 194 -14.06 9.34 13.69
N THR A 195 -14.23 9.87 14.90
CA THR A 195 -13.84 11.21 15.32
C THR A 195 -13.00 11.12 16.60
N LYS A 196 -12.39 12.23 17.01
CA LYS A 196 -11.58 12.26 18.24
C LYS A 196 -12.42 11.84 19.47
N GLY A 197 -11.92 10.86 20.22
CA GLY A 197 -12.56 10.31 21.44
C GLY A 197 -13.43 9.08 21.18
N ASP A 198 -13.48 8.60 19.94
CA ASP A 198 -14.11 7.33 19.61
C ASP A 198 -13.13 6.16 19.83
N TYR A 199 -13.67 5.00 20.18
CA TYR A 199 -12.91 3.77 20.40
C TYR A 199 -13.17 2.75 19.30
N ILE A 200 -12.12 1.97 18.99
CA ILE A 200 -12.22 0.76 18.17
C ILE A 200 -11.60 -0.41 18.89
N MET A 201 -12.31 -1.53 18.97
CA MET A 201 -11.77 -2.80 19.42
C MET A 201 -10.96 -3.45 18.29
N VAL A 202 -9.79 -4.01 18.62
CA VAL A 202 -8.88 -4.65 17.65
C VAL A 202 -8.36 -5.97 18.23
N GLU A 203 -8.16 -6.96 17.36
CA GLU A 203 -7.53 -8.23 17.74
C GLU A 203 -6.08 -8.01 18.23
N ASN A 204 -5.66 -8.70 19.29
CA ASN A 204 -4.31 -8.72 19.83
C ASN A 204 -3.85 -10.16 20.14
N PRO A 205 -2.89 -10.74 19.38
CA PRO A 205 -2.16 -10.13 18.28
C PRO A 205 -3.05 -9.79 17.09
N GLY A 206 -2.63 -8.83 16.25
CA GLY A 206 -3.42 -8.38 15.14
C GLY A 206 -2.62 -7.69 14.04
N TYR A 207 -3.32 -7.15 13.06
CA TYR A 207 -2.72 -6.50 11.89
C TYR A 207 -2.40 -5.03 12.18
N LYS A 208 -1.14 -4.75 12.54
CA LYS A 208 -0.69 -3.42 12.95
C LYS A 208 -0.93 -2.30 11.93
N PRO A 209 -0.78 -2.49 10.59
CA PRO A 209 -1.09 -1.43 9.64
C PRO A 209 -2.57 -0.98 9.67
N ALA A 210 -3.50 -1.85 10.08
CA ALA A 210 -4.89 -1.43 10.34
C ALA A 210 -4.97 -0.57 11.60
N TRP A 211 -4.27 -0.94 12.67
CA TRP A 211 -4.21 -0.16 13.91
C TRP A 211 -3.71 1.26 13.66
N GLU A 212 -2.57 1.40 12.97
CA GLU A 212 -2.00 2.69 12.58
C GLU A 212 -2.96 3.54 11.73
N THR A 213 -3.80 2.87 10.92
CA THR A 213 -4.84 3.55 10.13
C THR A 213 -5.95 4.11 11.01
N PHE A 214 -6.39 3.34 12.02
CA PHE A 214 -7.42 3.77 12.97
C PHE A 214 -6.94 4.91 13.88
N GLU A 215 -5.70 4.80 14.38
CA GLU A 215 -5.06 5.88 15.16
C GLU A 215 -4.89 7.16 14.32
N ASN A 216 -4.55 7.04 13.04
CA ASN A 216 -4.49 8.18 12.11
C ASN A 216 -5.86 8.86 11.95
N ALA A 217 -6.94 8.11 12.00
CA ALA A 217 -8.31 8.62 12.03
C ALA A 217 -8.74 9.11 13.44
N ARG A 218 -7.81 9.18 14.41
CA ARG A 218 -7.99 9.64 15.80
C ARG A 218 -8.85 8.74 16.68
N ALA A 219 -9.04 7.47 16.30
CA ALA A 219 -9.66 6.48 17.18
C ALA A 219 -8.65 5.97 18.22
N GLU A 220 -9.14 5.66 19.41
CA GLU A 220 -8.36 5.00 20.47
C GLU A 220 -8.54 3.48 20.38
N LEU A 221 -7.44 2.73 20.47
CA LEU A 221 -7.49 1.27 20.31
C LEU A 221 -7.77 0.55 21.61
N LEU A 222 -8.69 -0.40 21.58
CA LEU A 222 -9.02 -1.33 22.68
C LEU A 222 -8.61 -2.75 22.24
N PRO A 223 -7.47 -3.29 22.70
CA PRO A 223 -7.00 -4.61 22.29
C PRO A 223 -7.82 -5.73 22.94
N ILE A 224 -8.29 -6.67 22.12
CA ILE A 224 -9.00 -7.90 22.52
C ILE A 224 -8.09 -9.10 22.25
N ASN A 225 -7.91 -9.96 23.23
CA ASN A 225 -7.07 -11.15 23.07
C ASN A 225 -7.72 -12.17 22.14
N VAL A 226 -6.86 -13.00 21.55
CA VAL A 226 -7.23 -14.08 20.62
C VAL A 226 -6.79 -15.42 21.20
N ASP A 227 -7.67 -16.41 21.17
CA ASP A 227 -7.38 -17.79 21.54
C ASP A 227 -7.61 -18.76 20.35
N LYS A 228 -7.66 -20.07 20.63
CA LYS A 228 -7.88 -21.10 19.61
C LYS A 228 -9.21 -20.99 18.84
N ASP A 229 -10.21 -20.29 19.37
CA ASP A 229 -11.53 -20.08 18.77
C ASP A 229 -11.67 -18.65 18.18
N GLY A 230 -10.57 -17.89 18.12
CA GLY A 230 -10.48 -16.51 17.61
C GLY A 230 -10.62 -15.46 18.72
N LEU A 231 -11.10 -14.29 18.38
CA LEU A 231 -11.32 -13.16 19.30
C LEU A 231 -12.19 -13.54 20.53
N ILE A 232 -11.76 -13.14 21.74
CA ILE A 232 -12.45 -13.48 23.00
C ILE A 232 -13.63 -12.55 23.20
N ILE A 233 -14.85 -13.10 23.11
CA ILE A 233 -16.10 -12.31 23.18
C ILE A 233 -16.34 -11.73 24.56
N ASP A 234 -15.95 -12.41 25.63
CA ASP A 234 -16.14 -11.92 27.01
C ASP A 234 -15.41 -10.58 27.23
N GLU A 235 -14.23 -10.39 26.62
CA GLU A 235 -13.51 -9.11 26.66
C GLU A 235 -14.22 -8.01 25.86
N VAL A 236 -14.91 -8.38 24.77
CA VAL A 236 -15.77 -7.44 24.01
C VAL A 236 -16.90 -6.95 24.90
N GLU A 237 -17.60 -7.85 25.59
CA GLU A 237 -18.70 -7.51 26.51
C GLU A 237 -18.20 -6.63 27.66
N GLU A 238 -17.03 -6.92 28.23
CA GLU A 238 -16.42 -6.08 29.27
C GLU A 238 -16.17 -4.65 28.76
N TYR A 239 -15.56 -4.49 27.57
CA TYR A 239 -15.34 -3.15 27.04
C TYR A 239 -16.62 -2.40 26.71
N LEU A 240 -17.66 -3.08 26.21
CA LEU A 240 -18.96 -2.47 25.94
C LEU A 240 -19.66 -1.94 27.21
N THR A 241 -19.39 -2.54 28.38
CA THR A 241 -19.89 -2.01 29.65
C THR A 241 -19.09 -0.81 30.15
N LYS A 242 -17.79 -0.77 29.87
CA LYS A 242 -16.83 0.21 30.39
C LYS A 242 -16.72 1.49 29.53
N TYR A 243 -16.80 1.36 28.22
CA TYR A 243 -16.60 2.45 27.26
C TYR A 243 -17.90 2.74 26.49
N LYS A 244 -18.31 4.01 26.44
CA LYS A 244 -19.59 4.40 25.79
C LYS A 244 -19.46 4.70 24.29
N ASN A 245 -18.28 5.11 23.83
CA ASN A 245 -18.07 5.60 22.46
C ASN A 245 -17.34 4.57 21.57
N ILE A 246 -17.63 3.29 21.75
CA ILE A 246 -17.11 2.25 20.88
C ILE A 246 -17.86 2.31 19.56
N LYS A 247 -17.17 2.66 18.46
CA LYS A 247 -17.76 2.82 17.13
C LYS A 247 -17.59 1.59 16.25
N ALA A 248 -16.51 0.83 16.44
CA ALA A 248 -16.26 -0.33 15.62
C ALA A 248 -15.45 -1.42 16.35
N ILE A 249 -15.43 -2.59 15.73
CA ILE A 249 -14.47 -3.67 15.96
C ILE A 249 -13.86 -4.08 14.65
N TYR A 250 -12.52 -4.25 14.61
CA TYR A 250 -11.81 -4.78 13.45
C TYR A 250 -11.43 -6.24 13.67
N VAL A 251 -11.82 -7.12 12.75
CA VAL A 251 -11.60 -8.57 12.82
C VAL A 251 -11.14 -9.15 11.48
N THR A 252 -10.31 -10.21 11.56
CA THR A 252 -9.87 -11.04 10.43
C THR A 252 -10.41 -12.47 10.62
N PRO A 253 -11.73 -12.70 10.43
CA PRO A 253 -12.42 -13.82 11.02
C PRO A 253 -12.17 -15.16 10.33
N HIS A 254 -11.72 -15.20 9.06
CA HIS A 254 -11.43 -16.43 8.34
C HIS A 254 -10.06 -16.99 8.68
N HIS A 255 -9.03 -16.17 8.63
CA HIS A 255 -7.67 -16.49 9.00
C HIS A 255 -7.12 -15.33 9.83
N GLN A 256 -7.31 -15.39 11.13
CA GLN A 256 -6.88 -14.34 12.05
C GLN A 256 -5.40 -13.98 11.84
N PHE A 257 -5.11 -12.71 11.69
CA PHE A 257 -3.73 -12.26 11.56
C PHE A 257 -3.14 -11.93 12.95
N PRO A 258 -2.02 -12.54 13.35
CA PRO A 258 -1.13 -13.43 12.58
C PRO A 258 -1.36 -14.92 12.81
N THR A 259 -2.28 -15.33 13.71
CA THR A 259 -2.35 -16.68 14.29
C THR A 259 -2.96 -17.76 13.37
N THR A 260 -3.56 -17.34 12.25
CA THR A 260 -4.27 -18.20 11.29
C THR A 260 -5.53 -18.89 11.83
N VAL A 261 -5.92 -18.60 13.05
CA VAL A 261 -7.11 -19.18 13.69
C VAL A 261 -8.38 -18.66 13.01
N THR A 262 -9.38 -19.51 12.88
CA THR A 262 -10.70 -19.12 12.38
C THR A 262 -11.62 -18.74 13.55
N LEU A 263 -12.24 -17.55 13.48
CA LEU A 263 -13.25 -17.14 14.44
C LEU A 263 -14.44 -18.09 14.39
N SER A 264 -14.77 -18.75 15.50
CA SER A 264 -15.79 -19.79 15.57
C SER A 264 -17.20 -19.23 15.27
N LEU A 265 -18.07 -20.07 14.68
CA LEU A 265 -19.43 -19.65 14.33
C LEU A 265 -20.19 -19.08 15.53
N LYS A 266 -20.06 -19.69 16.71
CA LYS A 266 -20.68 -19.21 17.95
C LYS A 266 -20.26 -17.76 18.26
N ARG A 267 -18.95 -17.46 18.16
CA ARG A 267 -18.42 -16.12 18.43
C ARG A 267 -18.84 -15.12 17.36
N ARG A 268 -18.90 -15.53 16.08
CA ARG A 268 -19.42 -14.68 14.99
C ARG A 268 -20.87 -14.25 15.23
N LEU A 269 -21.74 -15.19 15.57
CA LEU A 269 -23.14 -14.91 15.85
C LEU A 269 -23.29 -13.98 17.06
N LYS A 270 -22.52 -14.22 18.12
CA LYS A 270 -22.54 -13.36 19.31
C LYS A 270 -22.02 -11.96 19.02
N LEU A 271 -20.99 -11.84 18.20
CA LEU A 271 -20.47 -10.53 17.78
C LEU A 271 -21.51 -9.72 17.00
N VAL A 272 -22.26 -10.37 16.10
CA VAL A 272 -23.38 -9.74 15.38
C VAL A 272 -24.49 -9.29 16.33
N GLU A 273 -24.86 -10.12 17.32
CA GLU A 273 -25.83 -9.77 18.35
C GLU A 273 -25.41 -8.52 19.13
N LEU A 274 -24.14 -8.49 19.58
CA LEU A 274 -23.57 -7.35 20.30
C LEU A 274 -23.53 -6.09 19.43
N SER A 275 -23.09 -6.21 18.17
CA SER A 275 -23.08 -5.11 17.21
C SER A 275 -24.48 -4.51 17.03
N ASN A 276 -25.49 -5.33 16.86
CA ASN A 276 -26.87 -4.85 16.72
C ASN A 276 -27.42 -4.21 18.00
N THR A 277 -27.02 -4.72 19.17
CA THR A 277 -27.48 -4.22 20.47
C THR A 277 -26.83 -2.87 20.83
N TYR A 278 -25.52 -2.74 20.61
CA TYR A 278 -24.76 -1.58 21.02
C TYR A 278 -24.48 -0.59 19.87
N GLY A 279 -24.79 -0.94 18.62
CA GLY A 279 -24.71 -0.04 17.46
C GLY A 279 -23.31 0.18 16.93
N PHE A 280 -22.31 -0.64 17.28
CA PHE A 280 -20.97 -0.54 16.70
C PHE A 280 -20.84 -1.29 15.36
N THR A 281 -19.95 -0.83 14.51
CA THR A 281 -19.68 -1.43 13.19
C THR A 281 -18.66 -2.57 13.29
N ILE A 282 -18.93 -3.70 12.62
CA ILE A 282 -17.95 -4.78 12.42
C ILE A 282 -17.20 -4.49 11.11
N ILE A 283 -15.91 -4.16 11.22
CA ILE A 283 -14.99 -4.06 10.07
C ILE A 283 -14.37 -5.44 9.87
N GLU A 284 -14.85 -6.15 8.87
CA GLU A 284 -14.42 -7.50 8.52
C GLU A 284 -13.39 -7.45 7.38
N ASP A 285 -12.13 -7.79 7.66
CA ASP A 285 -11.08 -7.88 6.64
C ASP A 285 -10.88 -9.33 6.19
N ASP A 286 -11.26 -9.61 4.96
CA ASP A 286 -11.23 -10.94 4.32
C ASP A 286 -10.13 -10.99 3.26
N TYR A 287 -8.88 -10.97 3.70
CA TYR A 287 -7.72 -10.74 2.85
C TYR A 287 -7.22 -11.94 2.05
N ASP A 288 -7.49 -13.20 2.44
CA ASP A 288 -6.93 -14.41 1.80
C ASP A 288 -7.87 -15.63 1.73
N ASN A 289 -9.15 -15.46 1.96
CA ASN A 289 -10.16 -16.54 1.99
C ASN A 289 -10.32 -17.31 0.65
N GLU A 290 -9.82 -16.80 -0.46
CA GLU A 290 -9.81 -17.52 -1.74
C GLU A 290 -8.94 -18.79 -1.70
N PHE A 291 -7.92 -18.82 -0.86
CA PHE A 291 -7.02 -19.98 -0.69
C PHE A 291 -7.49 -20.86 0.45
N HIS A 292 -8.50 -21.68 0.14
CA HIS A 292 -9.08 -22.63 1.04
C HIS A 292 -8.80 -24.06 0.54
N PHE A 293 -8.30 -24.94 1.42
CA PHE A 293 -7.74 -26.24 1.04
C PHE A 293 -8.52 -27.45 1.58
N GLY A 294 -9.43 -27.22 2.51
CA GLY A 294 -10.23 -28.24 3.17
C GLY A 294 -11.71 -28.19 2.79
N GLN A 295 -12.55 -28.27 3.79
CA GLN A 295 -14.00 -28.13 3.65
C GLN A 295 -14.35 -26.68 3.26
N ARG A 296 -15.61 -26.44 2.83
CA ARG A 296 -16.07 -25.11 2.49
C ARG A 296 -15.92 -24.17 3.69
N PRO A 297 -15.32 -22.98 3.55
CA PRO A 297 -15.14 -22.04 4.66
C PRO A 297 -16.48 -21.57 5.21
N ILE A 298 -16.48 -21.11 6.46
CA ILE A 298 -17.61 -20.38 7.05
C ILE A 298 -17.83 -19.11 6.22
N LEU A 299 -19.09 -18.75 5.98
CA LEU A 299 -19.42 -17.55 5.26
C LEU A 299 -18.98 -16.29 6.03
N PRO A 300 -18.69 -15.17 5.35
CA PRO A 300 -18.39 -13.90 6.01
C PRO A 300 -19.48 -13.47 6.98
N ILE A 301 -19.11 -12.75 8.04
CA ILE A 301 -20.06 -12.16 8.99
C ILE A 301 -21.02 -11.22 8.24
N SER A 302 -20.49 -10.44 7.30
CA SER A 302 -21.25 -9.51 6.48
C SER A 302 -22.28 -10.15 5.54
N SER A 303 -22.26 -11.49 5.40
CA SER A 303 -23.27 -12.23 4.64
C SER A 303 -24.50 -12.64 5.47
N TYR A 304 -24.47 -12.47 6.79
CA TYR A 304 -25.58 -12.86 7.65
C TYR A 304 -26.72 -11.84 7.55
N ASN A 305 -27.95 -12.30 7.30
CA ASN A 305 -29.10 -11.42 7.12
C ASN A 305 -29.39 -10.47 8.29
N ASN A 306 -28.92 -10.82 9.49
CA ASN A 306 -29.06 -10.02 10.70
C ASN A 306 -27.85 -9.14 11.01
N ALA A 307 -26.78 -9.18 10.22
CA ALA A 307 -25.60 -8.33 10.37
C ALA A 307 -25.86 -6.96 9.72
N LYS A 308 -26.35 -5.99 10.50
CA LYS A 308 -26.81 -4.68 9.99
C LYS A 308 -25.66 -3.67 9.84
N ASN A 309 -24.69 -3.73 10.76
CA ASN A 309 -23.63 -2.73 10.88
C ASN A 309 -22.29 -3.35 10.48
N THR A 310 -22.06 -3.51 9.18
CA THR A 310 -20.84 -4.14 8.68
C THR A 310 -20.15 -3.29 7.63
N VAL A 311 -18.81 -3.33 7.66
CA VAL A 311 -17.93 -2.91 6.58
C VAL A 311 -17.09 -4.13 6.22
N TYR A 312 -17.33 -4.71 5.05
CA TYR A 312 -16.55 -5.82 4.55
C TYR A 312 -15.45 -5.32 3.61
N ILE A 313 -14.23 -5.74 3.86
CA ILE A 313 -13.05 -5.36 3.09
C ILE A 313 -12.49 -6.61 2.42
N GLY A 314 -12.34 -6.55 1.10
CA GLY A 314 -11.72 -7.60 0.31
C GLY A 314 -10.63 -7.08 -0.62
N THR A 315 -9.83 -8.00 -1.14
CA THR A 315 -8.73 -7.64 -2.05
C THR A 315 -8.51 -8.69 -3.14
N LEU A 316 -8.17 -8.22 -4.34
CA LEU A 316 -7.67 -9.07 -5.42
C LEU A 316 -6.13 -9.17 -5.42
N SER A 317 -5.46 -8.46 -4.53
CA SER A 317 -3.99 -8.45 -4.44
C SER A 317 -3.40 -9.82 -4.11
N LYS A 318 -4.10 -10.62 -3.31
CA LYS A 318 -3.67 -11.99 -2.99
C LYS A 318 -4.06 -13.00 -4.09
N ILE A 319 -5.09 -12.68 -4.88
CA ILE A 319 -5.64 -13.55 -5.93
C ILE A 319 -4.82 -13.44 -7.22
N VAL A 320 -4.57 -12.23 -7.69
CA VAL A 320 -3.94 -11.98 -8.98
C VAL A 320 -2.46 -11.63 -8.83
N ALA A 321 -2.19 -10.48 -8.23
CA ALA A 321 -0.84 -10.06 -7.85
C ALA A 321 -0.91 -8.86 -6.88
N PRO A 322 -0.03 -8.76 -5.88
CA PRO A 322 -0.01 -7.63 -4.95
C PRO A 322 0.19 -6.27 -5.63
N ALA A 323 0.93 -6.24 -6.75
CA ALA A 323 1.24 -5.03 -7.51
C ALA A 323 0.01 -4.38 -8.18
N LEU A 324 -1.07 -5.12 -8.41
CA LEU A 324 -2.28 -4.58 -9.06
C LEU A 324 -3.03 -3.57 -8.21
N ARG A 325 -2.86 -3.64 -6.90
CA ARG A 325 -3.47 -2.70 -5.95
C ARG A 325 -4.97 -2.53 -6.14
N ILE A 326 -5.71 -3.64 -6.27
CA ILE A 326 -7.18 -3.66 -6.31
C ILE A 326 -7.72 -4.28 -5.04
N GLY A 327 -8.58 -3.55 -4.36
CA GLY A 327 -9.41 -3.98 -3.25
C GLY A 327 -10.81 -3.41 -3.39
N TYR A 328 -11.65 -3.70 -2.46
CA TYR A 328 -13.00 -3.16 -2.38
C TYR A 328 -13.50 -3.11 -0.95
N LEU A 329 -14.41 -2.18 -0.72
CA LEU A 329 -15.15 -2.00 0.52
C LEU A 329 -16.64 -2.20 0.19
N VAL A 330 -17.32 -3.00 1.01
CA VAL A 330 -18.77 -3.22 0.94
C VAL A 330 -19.39 -2.75 2.25
N SER A 331 -20.44 -1.96 2.16
CA SER A 331 -21.23 -1.51 3.30
C SER A 331 -22.63 -1.05 2.83
N ASN A 332 -23.46 -0.55 3.74
CA ASN A 332 -24.71 0.06 3.33
C ASN A 332 -24.50 1.29 2.42
N PRO A 333 -25.48 1.66 1.58
CA PRO A 333 -25.34 2.74 0.59
C PRO A 333 -24.93 4.09 1.20
N GLU A 334 -25.41 4.41 2.40
CA GLU A 334 -25.09 5.66 3.09
C GLU A 334 -23.60 5.75 3.44
N THR A 335 -23.03 4.68 3.98
CA THR A 335 -21.59 4.59 4.27
C THR A 335 -20.78 4.66 2.97
N VAL A 336 -21.20 3.95 1.93
CA VAL A 336 -20.51 3.94 0.62
C VAL A 336 -20.52 5.32 -0.03
N GLU A 337 -21.61 6.09 0.11
CA GLU A 337 -21.67 7.48 -0.37
C GLU A 337 -20.65 8.39 0.38
N GLN A 338 -20.50 8.20 1.70
CA GLN A 338 -19.49 8.94 2.48
C GLN A 338 -18.07 8.55 2.05
N VAL A 339 -17.82 7.26 1.86
CA VAL A 339 -16.54 6.73 1.33
C VAL A 339 -16.24 7.36 -0.03
N ALA A 340 -17.22 7.49 -0.93
CA ALA A 340 -17.07 8.13 -2.22
C ALA A 340 -16.65 9.61 -2.10
N LYS A 341 -17.24 10.36 -1.17
CA LYS A 341 -16.88 11.77 -0.90
C LYS A 341 -15.44 11.90 -0.44
N HIS A 342 -14.98 11.05 0.49
CA HIS A 342 -13.59 11.03 0.94
C HIS A 342 -12.63 10.65 -0.18
N ARG A 343 -12.99 9.63 -0.95
CA ARG A 343 -12.19 9.16 -2.07
C ARG A 343 -11.97 10.24 -3.13
N LYS A 344 -13.01 10.99 -3.46
CA LYS A 344 -12.93 12.10 -4.42
C LYS A 344 -11.90 13.16 -4.04
N ILE A 345 -11.66 13.34 -2.73
CA ILE A 345 -10.63 14.26 -2.22
C ILE A 345 -9.22 13.66 -2.35
N ILE A 346 -9.08 12.33 -2.19
CA ILE A 346 -7.77 11.67 -2.13
C ILE A 346 -7.19 11.42 -3.53
N ASP A 347 -7.96 10.79 -4.43
CA ASP A 347 -7.47 10.35 -5.74
C ASP A 347 -8.49 10.54 -6.89
N VAL A 348 -9.58 11.25 -6.63
CA VAL A 348 -10.68 11.53 -7.57
C VAL A 348 -11.40 10.25 -7.99
N GLN A 349 -10.66 9.23 -8.45
CA GLN A 349 -11.16 7.94 -8.96
C GLN A 349 -10.11 6.84 -8.86
N GLY A 350 -10.49 5.58 -9.14
CA GLY A 350 -9.59 4.46 -9.27
C GLY A 350 -8.79 4.43 -10.58
N ASP A 351 -8.00 3.36 -10.71
CA ASP A 351 -7.31 3.03 -11.96
C ASP A 351 -8.28 2.32 -12.93
N ASN A 352 -8.98 3.12 -13.72
CA ASN A 352 -10.00 2.65 -14.64
C ASN A 352 -9.46 1.64 -15.68
N ILE A 353 -8.18 1.79 -16.08
CA ILE A 353 -7.54 0.88 -17.03
C ILE A 353 -7.31 -0.49 -16.39
N MET A 354 -6.81 -0.49 -15.16
CA MET A 354 -6.59 -1.72 -14.39
C MET A 354 -7.92 -2.40 -14.04
N GLU A 355 -8.92 -1.65 -13.62
CA GLU A 355 -10.27 -2.18 -13.35
C GLU A 355 -10.86 -2.87 -14.57
N GLU A 356 -10.76 -2.25 -15.75
CA GLU A 356 -11.23 -2.81 -17.03
C GLU A 356 -10.42 -4.06 -17.43
N ALA A 357 -9.10 -4.06 -17.22
CA ALA A 357 -8.25 -5.21 -17.52
C ALA A 357 -8.62 -6.42 -16.64
N VAL A 358 -8.83 -6.21 -15.34
CA VAL A 358 -9.22 -7.27 -14.42
C VAL A 358 -10.67 -7.71 -14.67
N LEU A 359 -11.58 -6.78 -15.02
CA LEU A 359 -12.94 -7.10 -15.46
C LEU A 359 -12.92 -8.09 -16.66
N GLN A 360 -12.07 -7.82 -17.63
CA GLN A 360 -11.93 -8.72 -18.77
C GLN A 360 -11.44 -10.11 -18.34
N LEU A 361 -10.45 -10.20 -17.43
CA LEU A 361 -10.03 -11.50 -16.89
C LEU A 361 -11.14 -12.24 -16.11
N ILE A 362 -12.00 -11.51 -15.41
CA ILE A 362 -13.17 -12.09 -14.73
C ILE A 362 -14.14 -12.66 -15.77
N ASN A 363 -14.52 -11.86 -16.78
CA ASN A 363 -15.50 -12.24 -17.81
C ASN A 363 -15.03 -13.41 -18.68
N GLU A 364 -13.72 -13.47 -18.99
CA GLU A 364 -13.10 -14.59 -19.71
C GLU A 364 -12.89 -15.84 -18.83
N GLY A 365 -13.17 -15.75 -17.51
CA GLY A 365 -12.98 -16.82 -16.54
C GLY A 365 -11.53 -17.11 -16.16
N GLU A 366 -10.60 -16.23 -16.54
CA GLU A 366 -9.15 -16.39 -16.24
C GLU A 366 -8.88 -16.34 -14.74
N ILE A 367 -9.53 -15.46 -14.00
CA ILE A 367 -9.40 -15.40 -12.52
C ILE A 367 -9.82 -16.74 -11.90
N LYS A 368 -10.90 -17.35 -12.36
CA LYS A 368 -11.37 -18.66 -11.86
C LYS A 368 -10.37 -19.76 -12.17
N ARG A 369 -9.83 -19.80 -13.40
CA ARG A 369 -8.79 -20.78 -13.80
C ARG A 369 -7.50 -20.60 -12.99
N HIS A 370 -7.07 -19.35 -12.83
CA HIS A 370 -5.90 -19.02 -12.03
C HIS A 370 -6.05 -19.48 -10.58
N LEU A 371 -7.15 -19.12 -9.91
CA LEU A 371 -7.43 -19.56 -8.53
C LEU A 371 -7.42 -21.07 -8.39
N LYS A 372 -8.06 -21.80 -9.32
CA LYS A 372 -8.06 -23.28 -9.29
C LYS A 372 -6.64 -23.85 -9.34
N ARG A 373 -5.79 -23.31 -10.23
CA ARG A 373 -4.40 -23.74 -10.39
C ARG A 373 -3.56 -23.39 -9.15
N THR A 374 -3.64 -22.16 -8.67
CA THR A 374 -2.84 -21.69 -7.54
C THR A 374 -3.25 -22.33 -6.21
N THR A 375 -4.54 -22.64 -6.01
CA THR A 375 -5.00 -23.37 -4.84
C THR A 375 -4.35 -24.76 -4.74
N VAL A 376 -4.20 -25.48 -5.87
CA VAL A 376 -3.51 -26.78 -5.90
C VAL A 376 -2.03 -26.63 -5.53
N ILE A 377 -1.36 -25.62 -6.10
CA ILE A 377 0.06 -25.33 -5.82
C ILE A 377 0.26 -24.99 -4.35
N TYR A 378 -0.53 -24.07 -3.80
CA TYR A 378 -0.38 -23.61 -2.42
C TYR A 378 -0.78 -24.70 -1.42
N LYS A 379 -1.74 -25.55 -1.75
CA LYS A 379 -2.04 -26.74 -0.94
C LYS A 379 -0.84 -27.67 -0.85
N ALA A 380 -0.19 -27.98 -1.97
CA ALA A 380 1.01 -28.81 -1.99
C ALA A 380 2.15 -28.18 -1.18
N LYS A 381 2.42 -26.88 -1.33
CA LYS A 381 3.42 -26.16 -0.53
C LYS A 381 3.09 -26.17 0.97
N ARG A 382 1.81 -25.99 1.36
CA ARG A 382 1.36 -26.10 2.76
C ARG A 382 1.65 -27.49 3.34
N ASP A 383 1.28 -28.52 2.60
CA ASP A 383 1.45 -29.91 3.04
C ASP A 383 2.94 -30.27 3.15
N TYR A 384 3.78 -29.76 2.24
CA TYR A 384 5.22 -29.88 2.33
C TYR A 384 5.78 -29.13 3.56
N PHE A 385 5.34 -27.88 3.78
CA PHE A 385 5.74 -27.07 4.93
C PHE A 385 5.43 -27.77 6.25
N GLU A 386 4.24 -28.33 6.40
CA GLU A 386 3.86 -29.15 7.56
C GLU A 386 4.80 -30.36 7.76
N THR A 387 5.13 -31.07 6.68
CA THR A 387 6.06 -32.20 6.72
C THR A 387 7.43 -31.79 7.24
N ILE A 388 7.96 -30.68 6.76
CA ILE A 388 9.26 -30.13 7.17
C ILE A 388 9.23 -29.63 8.62
N CYS A 389 8.16 -28.97 9.05
CA CYS A 389 7.99 -28.57 10.45
C CYS A 389 7.92 -29.78 11.38
N ASN A 390 7.16 -30.81 11.04
CA ASN A 390 7.09 -32.06 11.82
C ASN A 390 8.44 -32.76 11.89
N LYS A 391 9.26 -32.68 10.83
CA LYS A 391 10.59 -33.29 10.79
C LYS A 391 11.61 -32.60 11.69
N TYR A 392 11.62 -31.27 11.70
CA TYR A 392 12.70 -30.49 12.33
C TYR A 392 12.28 -29.69 13.57
N LEU A 393 10.97 -29.41 13.77
CA LEU A 393 10.45 -28.57 14.83
C LEU A 393 9.49 -29.27 15.82
N LYS A 394 9.11 -30.54 15.59
CA LYS A 394 8.06 -31.27 16.35
C LYS A 394 8.19 -31.14 17.87
N ASP A 395 9.39 -31.33 18.42
CA ASP A 395 9.63 -31.30 19.85
C ASP A 395 9.91 -29.92 20.41
N LYS A 396 10.09 -28.94 19.53
CA LYS A 396 10.48 -27.55 19.85
C LYS A 396 9.33 -26.55 19.76
N THR A 397 8.30 -26.89 18.99
CA THR A 397 7.21 -25.97 18.68
C THR A 397 5.86 -26.67 18.63
N THR A 398 4.81 -25.85 18.80
CA THR A 398 3.42 -26.25 18.57
C THR A 398 2.84 -25.41 17.42
N PHE A 399 2.13 -26.06 16.51
CA PHE A 399 1.40 -25.39 15.43
C PHE A 399 0.17 -26.20 15.02
N VAL A 400 -0.79 -25.54 14.41
CA VAL A 400 -1.96 -26.17 13.78
C VAL A 400 -1.83 -25.98 12.28
N LYS A 401 -2.08 -27.08 11.53
CA LYS A 401 -2.14 -27.01 10.06
C LYS A 401 -3.30 -26.10 9.65
N PRO A 402 -3.06 -24.97 8.96
CA PRO A 402 -4.14 -24.11 8.55
C PRO A 402 -4.97 -24.73 7.42
N GLU A 403 -6.29 -24.62 7.49
CA GLU A 403 -7.21 -25.09 6.45
C GLU A 403 -7.22 -24.19 5.22
N GLY A 404 -6.53 -23.07 5.28
CA GLY A 404 -6.41 -22.09 4.21
C GLY A 404 -5.34 -21.04 4.48
N GLY A 405 -5.32 -19.99 3.64
CA GLY A 405 -4.34 -18.92 3.73
C GLY A 405 -2.95 -19.33 3.24
N LEU A 406 -1.98 -18.43 3.40
CA LEU A 406 -0.65 -18.55 2.81
C LEU A 406 0.49 -18.54 3.83
N ALA A 407 0.18 -18.76 5.12
CA ALA A 407 1.16 -18.75 6.20
C ALA A 407 0.81 -19.78 7.30
N PHE A 408 1.83 -20.17 8.08
CA PHE A 408 1.68 -20.90 9.34
C PHE A 408 1.89 -19.96 10.52
N TRP A 409 1.24 -20.28 11.64
CA TRP A 409 1.57 -19.74 12.95
C TRP A 409 2.21 -20.84 13.79
N ILE A 410 3.43 -20.59 14.25
CA ILE A 410 4.25 -21.58 15.00
C ILE A 410 4.62 -20.97 16.34
N VAL A 411 4.35 -21.69 17.43
CA VAL A 411 4.62 -21.24 18.80
C VAL A 411 5.73 -22.09 19.41
N PRO A 412 6.83 -21.51 19.90
CA PRO A 412 7.86 -22.26 20.63
C PRO A 412 7.29 -22.89 21.91
N ASN A 413 7.67 -24.13 22.20
CA ASN A 413 7.26 -24.86 23.42
C ASN A 413 7.97 -24.32 24.68
N SER A 414 9.11 -23.69 24.52
CA SER A 414 9.88 -23.06 25.59
C SER A 414 9.98 -21.53 25.35
N PRO A 415 10.18 -20.72 26.39
CA PRO A 415 10.41 -19.31 26.23
C PRO A 415 11.57 -19.03 25.25
N ALA A 416 11.30 -18.31 24.18
CA ALA A 416 12.26 -17.99 23.13
C ALA A 416 12.32 -16.49 22.89
N ASN A 417 13.54 -15.95 22.78
CA ASN A 417 13.74 -14.56 22.37
C ASN A 417 13.68 -14.47 20.85
N ILE A 418 12.48 -14.17 20.32
CA ILE A 418 12.22 -14.11 18.86
C ILE A 418 13.08 -13.04 18.19
N PHE A 419 13.41 -11.93 18.86
CA PHE A 419 14.26 -10.88 18.30
C PHE A 419 15.69 -11.40 18.07
N GLU A 420 16.26 -12.08 19.08
CA GLU A 420 17.59 -12.69 18.97
C GLU A 420 17.64 -13.76 17.87
N ILE A 421 16.59 -14.57 17.76
CA ILE A 421 16.45 -15.58 16.70
C ILE A 421 16.37 -14.89 15.33
N ALA A 422 15.59 -13.81 15.20
CA ALA A 422 15.48 -13.06 13.95
C ALA A 422 16.81 -12.47 13.52
N ASP A 423 17.59 -11.92 14.45
CA ASP A 423 18.92 -11.35 14.18
C ASP A 423 19.90 -12.44 13.71
N LYS A 424 19.91 -13.60 14.37
CA LYS A 424 20.75 -14.75 13.98
C LYS A 424 20.39 -15.28 12.60
N LEU A 425 19.10 -15.40 12.29
CA LEU A 425 18.61 -15.78 10.98
C LEU A 425 18.97 -14.76 9.90
N LEU A 426 18.87 -13.47 10.21
CA LEU A 426 19.21 -12.40 9.27
C LEU A 426 20.70 -12.44 8.87
N LEU A 427 21.60 -12.78 9.79
CA LEU A 427 23.02 -13.01 9.50
C LEU A 427 23.25 -14.16 8.52
N LYS A 428 22.29 -15.10 8.41
CA LYS A 428 22.28 -16.19 7.41
C LYS A 428 21.51 -15.84 6.16
N GLY A 429 21.06 -14.59 6.01
CA GLY A 429 20.27 -14.15 4.87
C GLY A 429 18.78 -14.57 4.93
N ILE A 430 18.29 -14.98 6.10
CA ILE A 430 16.90 -15.40 6.32
C ILE A 430 16.19 -14.35 7.15
N LYS A 431 15.08 -13.80 6.62
CA LYS A 431 14.26 -12.81 7.32
C LYS A 431 12.94 -13.43 7.78
N ILE A 432 12.58 -13.18 9.03
CA ILE A 432 11.27 -13.53 9.61
C ILE A 432 10.58 -12.27 10.15
N MET A 433 9.28 -12.35 10.42
CA MET A 433 8.54 -11.28 11.10
C MET A 433 8.78 -11.36 12.61
N THR A 434 8.97 -10.21 13.22
CA THR A 434 9.17 -10.06 14.67
C THR A 434 7.89 -9.58 15.38
N PRO A 435 7.72 -9.86 16.69
CA PRO A 435 6.47 -9.61 17.43
C PRO A 435 5.95 -8.18 17.40
N GLU A 436 6.80 -7.18 17.28
CA GLU A 436 6.39 -5.77 17.18
C GLU A 436 5.54 -5.46 15.95
N LYS A 437 5.51 -6.36 14.97
CA LYS A 437 4.68 -6.22 13.77
C LYS A 437 3.22 -6.61 13.98
N PHE A 438 2.91 -7.29 15.10
CA PHE A 438 1.57 -7.81 15.35
C PHE A 438 1.13 -7.83 16.83
N SER A 439 2.01 -7.42 17.78
CA SER A 439 1.66 -7.31 19.20
C SER A 439 1.35 -5.87 19.59
N PHE A 440 0.42 -5.66 20.53
CA PHE A 440 0.08 -4.34 21.04
C PHE A 440 1.11 -3.86 22.09
N ASN A 441 1.05 -4.36 23.31
CA ASN A 441 1.90 -3.88 24.42
C ASN A 441 2.96 -4.87 24.89
N LYS A 442 2.78 -6.17 24.66
CA LYS A 442 3.70 -7.21 25.09
C LYS A 442 4.06 -8.11 23.91
N PRO A 443 5.35 -8.47 23.76
CA PRO A 443 5.73 -9.43 22.74
C PRO A 443 4.99 -10.74 22.94
N ILE A 444 4.39 -11.26 21.87
CA ILE A 444 3.73 -12.56 21.85
C ILE A 444 4.71 -13.56 21.27
N SER A 445 4.88 -14.70 21.93
CA SER A 445 5.75 -15.75 21.46
C SER A 445 5.10 -16.49 20.31
N GLY A 446 5.61 -16.30 19.11
CA GLY A 446 5.12 -16.98 17.90
C GLY A 446 5.75 -16.43 16.64
N PHE A 447 5.81 -17.27 15.61
CA PHE A 447 6.31 -16.94 14.27
C PHE A 447 5.19 -17.06 13.26
N ARG A 448 4.93 -15.99 12.52
CA ARG A 448 4.14 -16.08 11.30
C ARG A 448 5.11 -16.30 10.14
N LEU A 449 5.00 -17.46 9.48
CA LEU A 449 5.88 -17.89 8.41
C LEU A 449 5.08 -18.09 7.13
N GLY A 450 5.16 -17.14 6.19
CA GLY A 450 4.60 -17.26 4.86
C GLY A 450 5.38 -18.28 4.03
N TYR A 451 4.65 -19.17 3.33
CA TYR A 451 5.27 -20.25 2.55
C TYR A 451 5.01 -20.13 1.04
N ALA A 452 4.03 -19.34 0.65
CA ALA A 452 3.53 -19.37 -0.73
C ALA A 452 4.53 -18.86 -1.76
N SER A 453 5.31 -17.82 -1.41
CA SER A 453 6.35 -17.20 -2.26
C SER A 453 7.64 -18.02 -2.37
N LEU A 454 7.85 -18.98 -1.46
CA LEU A 454 9.08 -19.78 -1.35
C LEU A 454 9.03 -21.04 -2.21
N THR A 455 10.21 -21.53 -2.60
CA THR A 455 10.38 -22.90 -3.13
C THR A 455 10.45 -23.91 -1.99
N GLU A 456 10.23 -25.18 -2.29
CA GLU A 456 10.34 -26.26 -1.29
C GLU A 456 11.75 -26.31 -0.65
N GLN A 457 12.80 -26.14 -1.45
CA GLN A 457 14.17 -26.04 -0.97
C GLN A 457 14.35 -24.88 0.01
N GLN A 458 13.86 -23.69 -0.33
CA GLN A 458 13.93 -22.50 0.54
C GLN A 458 13.16 -22.72 1.86
N ILE A 459 12.01 -23.40 1.81
CA ILE A 459 11.24 -23.77 3.01
C ILE A 459 12.08 -24.68 3.91
N GLU A 460 12.67 -25.75 3.36
CA GLU A 460 13.46 -26.68 4.12
C GLU A 460 14.72 -26.04 4.72
N GLU A 461 15.49 -25.29 3.91
CA GLU A 461 16.67 -24.56 4.38
C GLU A 461 16.34 -23.57 5.51
N GLY A 462 15.26 -22.81 5.36
CA GLY A 462 14.83 -21.84 6.36
C GLY A 462 14.38 -22.47 7.67
N ILE A 463 13.63 -23.56 7.61
CA ILE A 463 13.15 -24.28 8.80
C ILE A 463 14.30 -25.02 9.51
N ILE A 464 15.26 -25.60 8.77
CA ILE A 464 16.46 -26.22 9.36
C ILE A 464 17.26 -25.17 10.13
N GLU A 465 17.45 -23.98 9.56
CA GLU A 465 18.19 -22.92 10.26
C GLU A 465 17.42 -22.40 11.48
N LEU A 466 16.11 -22.18 11.37
CA LEU A 466 15.26 -21.81 12.51
C LEU A 466 15.38 -22.86 13.65
N ALA A 467 15.37 -24.15 13.33
CA ALA A 467 15.45 -25.23 14.30
C ALA A 467 16.73 -25.23 15.13
N LYS A 468 17.85 -24.65 14.65
CA LYS A 468 19.11 -24.54 15.40
C LYS A 468 19.06 -23.49 16.52
N HIS A 469 18.09 -22.59 16.46
CA HIS A 469 17.98 -21.46 17.39
C HIS A 469 16.78 -21.58 18.34
N LEU A 470 15.96 -22.62 18.20
CA LEU A 470 14.91 -23.07 19.09
C LEU A 470 15.42 -24.27 19.93
#